data_9423cf1a109f7959f3260923320b6b74
#
_entry.id   9423cf1a109f7959f3260923320b6b74
#
_cell.length_a   1.000
_cell.length_b   1.000
_cell.length_c   1.000
_cell.angle_alpha   90.00
_cell.angle_beta   90.00
_cell.angle_gamma   90.00
#
_symmetry.space_group_name_H-M   'P 1'
#
loop_
_entity.id
_entity.type
_entity.pdbx_description
1 polymer ?
#
loop_
_entity_poly.entity_id
_entity_poly.type
_entity_poly.pdbx_seq_one_letter_code
_entity_poly.pdbx_strand_id
1 'polypeptide(L)'
;MKIKKLILGIAIISVTVMLLSVSGFADSTEDGCIDIMAGKNATVDGSVLTSQTCDGGYDSRLIIIPAADHKPGTMAPVYKGIIRAAPEFPNRDPLVKLGEIPEVAHTYKIFKIAYPIANDQGVIVGETTLGNETECSSNKDTAIMYIEQLQIFGLQRAKTAREFIEIIGELAEKWGYADRGEGLNVSDANEVWVFEVYPVGPLWTPESGKPGAVWAAQRVPDDHVATVPNKSLIWEIDPNDTKNFIVSSNYKDAAIELGLYDPASDEPFIWRFTYSDRRKKAGTDRRTWRVYNILAPSAGPWLWTERSHYPFSIKPDKKVSYKDFIAIFQDEMIGTEYDNTEDQAWYVKARRGEHAGEMVKSSLATPEPSREMQTLLNIYSLDIASGKGCSYYFVSQARDWLPWEIGGVFWFGLDNPKTGVFVPVYVGNNEVPESWTVLDRTKFDRKSAWWAFAAVDDQINRLHGFLNPKLDEVLIPMQEEMYAKQESIEQEALKLYKNDPESAKKFLTDYTYSLMEKTEQVYWGLFENFLFETNNNHLRLYY
;
A
#
# COMPACT_ATOMS: atom_id res chain seq x y z
N MET A 1 28.16 53.36 21.89
CA MET A 1 28.53 52.53 20.75
C MET A 1 28.62 51.02 21.03
N LYS A 2 29.07 50.59 22.22
CA LYS A 2 29.16 49.15 22.56
C LYS A 2 27.82 48.46 22.84
N ILE A 3 26.84 49.17 23.41
CA ILE A 3 25.49 48.59 23.71
C ILE A 3 24.66 48.35 22.48
N LYS A 4 24.75 49.22 21.44
CA LYS A 4 24.02 49.00 20.18
C LYS A 4 24.53 47.80 19.36
N LYS A 5 25.85 47.47 19.48
CA LYS A 5 26.39 46.26 18.83
C LYS A 5 26.01 44.98 19.55
N LEU A 6 25.77 45.02 20.87
CA LEU A 6 25.33 43.87 21.65
C LEU A 6 23.85 43.53 21.36
N ILE A 7 22.98 44.55 21.24
CA ILE A 7 21.57 44.36 20.93
C ILE A 7 21.40 43.83 19.50
N LEU A 8 22.21 44.28 18.54
CA LEU A 8 22.20 43.80 17.17
C LEU A 8 22.70 42.36 17.06
N GLY A 9 23.70 41.98 17.86
CA GLY A 9 24.21 40.61 17.93
C GLY A 9 23.19 39.63 18.50
N ILE A 10 22.47 40.02 19.56
CA ILE A 10 21.40 39.20 20.17
C ILE A 10 20.19 39.06 19.23
N ALA A 11 19.81 40.12 18.50
CA ALA A 11 18.74 40.07 17.52
C ALA A 11 19.07 39.15 16.33
N ILE A 12 20.32 39.15 15.86
CA ILE A 12 20.79 38.29 14.77
C ILE A 12 20.84 36.82 15.22
N ILE A 13 21.30 36.55 16.44
CA ILE A 13 21.34 35.20 17.01
C ILE A 13 19.91 34.69 17.21
N SER A 14 18.98 35.52 17.72
CA SER A 14 17.57 35.12 17.88
C SER A 14 16.86 34.87 16.56
N VAL A 15 17.15 35.63 15.49
CA VAL A 15 16.59 35.41 14.15
C VAL A 15 17.25 34.21 13.49
N THR A 16 18.53 33.95 13.70
CA THR A 16 19.20 32.76 13.15
C THR A 16 18.72 31.47 13.86
N VAL A 17 18.44 31.53 15.18
CA VAL A 17 17.87 30.41 15.92
C VAL A 17 16.38 30.18 15.52
N MET A 18 15.62 31.24 15.23
CA MET A 18 14.25 31.09 14.70
C MET A 18 14.21 30.57 13.25
N LEU A 19 15.23 30.84 12.44
CA LEU A 19 15.32 30.33 11.06
C LEU A 19 15.91 28.89 11.02
N LEU A 20 16.56 28.42 12.08
CA LEU A 20 17.04 27.04 12.19
C LEU A 20 16.01 26.09 12.83
N SER A 21 14.91 26.61 13.35
CA SER A 21 13.82 25.79 13.92
C SER A 21 12.68 25.50 12.95
N VAL A 22 12.78 25.89 11.67
CA VAL A 22 11.79 25.59 10.62
C VAL A 22 12.31 24.56 9.61
N SER A 23 13.52 24.05 9.78
CA SER A 23 14.07 22.98 8.95
C SER A 23 14.19 21.66 9.72
N GLY A 24 13.07 21.14 10.15
CA GLY A 24 13.04 19.90 10.92
C GLY A 24 11.70 19.19 10.94
N PHE A 25 10.85 19.38 9.95
CA PHE A 25 9.97 18.30 9.56
C PHE A 25 10.82 17.31 8.75
N ALA A 26 11.63 16.54 9.47
CA ALA A 26 12.12 15.30 8.96
C ALA A 26 10.85 14.54 8.55
N ASP A 27 10.71 14.33 7.24
CA ASP A 27 9.81 13.38 6.66
C ASP A 27 10.22 12.00 7.20
N SER A 28 9.80 11.67 8.42
CA SER A 28 9.83 10.31 8.91
C SER A 28 8.62 9.63 8.29
N THR A 29 8.63 9.50 6.98
CA THR A 29 7.93 8.46 6.29
C THR A 29 8.66 7.17 6.68
N GLU A 30 8.38 6.63 7.85
CA GLU A 30 8.44 5.20 8.01
C GLU A 30 7.34 4.72 7.07
N ASP A 31 7.76 4.17 5.95
CA ASP A 31 6.90 3.55 4.96
C ASP A 31 6.02 2.54 5.71
N GLY A 32 4.72 2.81 5.77
CA GLY A 32 3.76 2.01 6.53
C GLY A 32 2.98 1.02 5.67
N CYS A 33 3.28 0.94 4.36
CA CYS A 33 2.62 0.03 3.42
C CYS A 33 2.69 -1.43 3.90
N ILE A 34 1.60 -2.17 3.68
CA ILE A 34 1.58 -3.60 3.91
C ILE A 34 0.81 -4.30 2.79
N ASP A 35 1.39 -5.39 2.32
CA ASP A 35 0.76 -6.31 1.40
C ASP A 35 0.48 -7.63 2.10
N ILE A 36 -0.71 -8.20 1.86
CA ILE A 36 -1.08 -9.54 2.33
C ILE A 36 -1.56 -10.32 1.11
N MET A 37 -1.15 -11.57 0.99
CA MET A 37 -1.49 -12.41 -0.15
C MET A 37 -1.76 -13.86 0.28
N ALA A 38 -2.60 -14.56 -0.49
CA ALA A 38 -2.92 -15.97 -0.24
C ALA A 38 -3.00 -16.76 -1.55
N GLY A 39 -2.39 -17.94 -1.54
CA GLY A 39 -2.54 -18.93 -2.60
C GLY A 39 -3.95 -19.55 -2.62
N LYS A 40 -4.39 -20.06 -3.77
CA LYS A 40 -5.76 -20.53 -4.03
C LYS A 40 -6.28 -21.62 -3.08
N ASN A 41 -5.39 -22.45 -2.54
CA ASN A 41 -5.78 -23.51 -1.60
C ASN A 41 -5.87 -23.02 -0.15
N ALA A 42 -5.32 -21.84 0.15
CA ALA A 42 -5.46 -21.17 1.43
C ALA A 42 -6.79 -20.42 1.56
N THR A 43 -7.54 -20.22 0.47
CA THR A 43 -8.77 -19.42 0.45
C THR A 43 -10.03 -20.28 0.50
N VAL A 44 -11.13 -19.69 0.99
CA VAL A 44 -12.42 -20.40 1.18
C VAL A 44 -13.09 -20.75 -0.16
N ASP A 45 -12.93 -19.90 -1.16
CA ASP A 45 -13.56 -20.01 -2.48
C ASP A 45 -12.62 -20.51 -3.59
N GLY A 46 -11.31 -20.62 -3.32
CA GLY A 46 -10.31 -21.02 -4.29
C GLY A 46 -9.72 -19.86 -5.10
N SER A 47 -10.10 -18.60 -4.80
CA SER A 47 -9.47 -17.43 -5.40
C SER A 47 -8.02 -17.26 -4.92
N VAL A 48 -7.19 -16.62 -5.74
CA VAL A 48 -5.92 -16.05 -5.29
C VAL A 48 -6.20 -14.64 -4.76
N LEU A 49 -5.67 -14.33 -3.58
CA LEU A 49 -5.84 -13.01 -2.96
C LEU A 49 -4.53 -12.23 -2.97
N THR A 50 -4.66 -10.95 -3.24
CA THR A 50 -3.58 -9.95 -3.21
C THR A 50 -4.14 -8.66 -2.63
N SER A 51 -3.33 -7.91 -1.89
CA SER A 51 -3.78 -6.67 -1.27
C SER A 51 -2.64 -5.68 -1.10
N GLN A 52 -2.98 -4.41 -0.89
CA GLN A 52 -2.03 -3.35 -0.58
C GLN A 52 -2.70 -2.26 0.27
N THR A 53 -1.99 -1.73 1.27
CA THR A 53 -2.17 -0.38 1.77
C THR A 53 -1.02 0.49 1.28
N CYS A 54 -1.29 1.72 0.84
CA CYS A 54 -0.28 2.65 0.35
C CYS A 54 -0.18 3.84 1.28
N ASP A 55 0.70 3.74 2.28
CA ASP A 55 0.87 4.74 3.32
C ASP A 55 1.80 5.85 2.85
N GLY A 56 1.33 7.09 2.94
CA GLY A 56 2.06 8.28 2.53
C GLY A 56 1.25 9.21 1.63
N GLY A 57 1.88 10.27 1.14
CA GLY A 57 1.22 11.24 0.27
C GLY A 57 1.35 10.87 -1.20
N TYR A 58 0.61 9.88 -1.66
CA TYR A 58 0.63 9.38 -3.04
C TYR A 58 -0.59 9.81 -3.85
N ASP A 59 -0.51 9.65 -5.17
CA ASP A 59 -1.63 9.89 -6.08
C ASP A 59 -2.69 8.79 -5.89
N SER A 60 -3.86 9.16 -5.36
CA SER A 60 -4.96 8.24 -5.09
C SER A 60 -6.08 8.28 -6.15
N ARG A 61 -5.84 8.92 -7.29
CA ARG A 61 -6.78 8.95 -8.42
C ARG A 61 -6.84 7.58 -9.10
N LEU A 62 -8.01 6.97 -9.13
CA LEU A 62 -8.22 5.72 -9.87
C LEU A 62 -8.51 6.03 -11.33
N ILE A 63 -7.56 5.77 -12.21
CA ILE A 63 -7.63 6.08 -13.64
C ILE A 63 -7.61 4.77 -14.44
N ILE A 64 -8.57 4.58 -15.33
CA ILE A 64 -8.59 3.48 -16.28
C ILE A 64 -7.89 3.93 -17.56
N ILE A 65 -6.75 3.29 -17.90
CA ILE A 65 -6.05 3.50 -19.16
C ILE A 65 -6.53 2.41 -20.13
N PRO A 66 -7.18 2.77 -21.23
CA PRO A 66 -7.71 1.77 -22.17
C PRO A 66 -6.59 1.03 -22.91
N ALA A 67 -6.92 -0.16 -23.40
CA ALA A 67 -6.08 -0.90 -24.34
C ALA A 67 -5.86 -0.09 -25.63
N ALA A 68 -4.70 -0.24 -26.26
CA ALA A 68 -4.37 0.47 -27.48
C ALA A 68 -3.48 -0.34 -28.44
N ASP A 69 -3.68 -0.14 -29.74
CA ASP A 69 -2.81 -0.67 -30.78
C ASP A 69 -1.79 0.38 -31.20
N HIS A 70 -0.55 -0.04 -31.39
CA HIS A 70 0.57 0.83 -31.71
C HIS A 70 1.20 0.49 -33.07
N LYS A 71 1.59 1.52 -33.80
CA LYS A 71 2.30 1.33 -35.08
C LYS A 71 3.72 0.84 -34.86
N PRO A 72 4.28 0.05 -35.79
CA PRO A 72 5.69 -0.34 -35.73
C PRO A 72 6.61 0.89 -35.58
N GLY A 73 7.56 0.83 -34.67
CA GLY A 73 8.48 1.92 -34.37
C GLY A 73 7.96 3.00 -33.40
N THR A 74 6.76 2.82 -32.83
CA THR A 74 6.28 3.66 -31.72
C THR A 74 7.22 3.50 -30.53
N MET A 75 7.48 4.62 -29.83
CA MET A 75 8.27 4.65 -28.61
C MET A 75 7.37 5.00 -27.42
N ALA A 76 7.51 4.25 -26.34
CA ALA A 76 6.84 4.49 -25.07
C ALA A 76 7.71 5.41 -24.20
N PRO A 77 7.18 6.54 -23.71
CA PRO A 77 7.94 7.42 -22.83
C PRO A 77 8.09 6.79 -21.43
N VAL A 78 9.24 7.04 -20.83
CA VAL A 78 9.59 6.61 -19.46
C VAL A 78 9.66 7.84 -18.57
N TYR A 79 8.96 7.82 -17.45
CA TYR A 79 8.88 8.93 -16.51
C TYR A 79 9.31 8.52 -15.11
N LYS A 80 9.79 9.50 -14.33
CA LYS A 80 9.83 9.45 -12.87
C LYS A 80 8.79 10.39 -12.27
N GLY A 81 8.40 10.15 -11.02
CA GLY A 81 7.45 11.00 -10.31
C GLY A 81 5.98 10.70 -10.62
N ILE A 82 5.69 9.58 -11.29
CA ILE A 82 4.32 9.16 -11.64
C ILE A 82 3.46 9.00 -10.40
N ILE A 83 4.00 8.45 -9.32
CA ILE A 83 3.30 8.22 -8.05
C ILE A 83 2.85 9.52 -7.37
N ARG A 84 3.41 10.65 -7.81
CA ARG A 84 3.17 11.99 -7.25
C ARG A 84 2.87 13.02 -8.34
N ALA A 85 2.47 12.56 -9.51
CA ALA A 85 2.27 13.38 -10.72
C ALA A 85 1.07 14.33 -10.67
N ALA A 86 0.40 14.44 -9.54
CA ALA A 86 -0.57 15.49 -9.35
C ALA A 86 0.16 16.83 -9.16
N PRO A 87 -0.23 17.92 -9.87
CA PRO A 87 0.35 19.26 -9.68
C PRO A 87 0.28 19.74 -8.22
N GLU A 88 -0.51 19.08 -7.43
CA GLU A 88 -0.91 19.39 -6.06
C GLU A 88 0.08 18.91 -4.99
N PHE A 89 1.20 18.30 -5.37
CA PHE A 89 2.28 17.92 -4.44
C PHE A 89 3.48 18.88 -4.59
N PRO A 90 3.39 20.13 -4.12
CA PRO A 90 4.32 21.20 -4.47
C PRO A 90 5.76 20.99 -3.98
N ASN A 91 5.98 20.10 -3.04
CA ASN A 91 7.30 19.81 -2.46
C ASN A 91 7.88 18.47 -2.91
N ARG A 92 7.34 17.88 -3.98
CA ARG A 92 7.72 16.56 -4.45
C ARG A 92 8.21 16.58 -5.87
N ASP A 93 8.92 15.52 -6.27
CA ASP A 93 9.52 15.44 -7.59
C ASP A 93 8.48 15.64 -8.69
N PRO A 94 8.73 16.60 -9.61
CA PRO A 94 7.84 16.78 -10.74
C PRO A 94 7.87 15.55 -11.66
N LEU A 95 6.82 15.38 -12.47
CA LEU A 95 6.82 14.41 -13.55
C LEU A 95 7.91 14.77 -14.56
N VAL A 96 8.94 13.93 -14.69
CA VAL A 96 10.09 14.16 -15.58
C VAL A 96 10.23 12.98 -16.52
N LYS A 97 10.25 13.27 -17.84
CA LYS A 97 10.58 12.28 -18.85
C LYS A 97 12.07 11.96 -18.79
N LEU A 98 12.40 10.69 -18.54
CA LEU A 98 13.78 10.18 -18.45
C LEU A 98 14.29 9.63 -19.78
N GLY A 99 13.40 9.11 -20.62
CA GLY A 99 13.77 8.48 -21.87
C GLY A 99 12.57 7.88 -22.59
N GLU A 100 12.86 6.98 -23.51
CA GLU A 100 11.85 6.22 -24.27
C GLU A 100 12.36 4.80 -24.51
N ILE A 101 11.42 3.84 -24.55
CA ILE A 101 11.70 2.45 -24.93
C ILE A 101 10.81 2.05 -26.12
N PRO A 102 11.16 1.02 -26.89
CA PRO A 102 10.25 0.50 -27.91
C PRO A 102 8.90 0.08 -27.33
N GLU A 103 7.82 0.57 -27.95
CA GLU A 103 6.47 0.15 -27.55
C GLU A 103 6.12 -1.20 -28.18
N VAL A 104 5.28 -1.97 -27.49
CA VAL A 104 4.72 -3.22 -28.02
C VAL A 104 3.59 -2.93 -29.02
N ALA A 105 3.24 -3.89 -29.87
CA ALA A 105 2.19 -3.69 -30.89
C ALA A 105 0.80 -3.46 -30.29
N HIS A 106 0.55 -3.98 -29.10
CA HIS A 106 -0.70 -3.85 -28.36
C HIS A 106 -0.42 -3.71 -26.86
N THR A 107 -1.06 -2.71 -26.22
CA THR A 107 -1.04 -2.56 -24.76
C THR A 107 -2.41 -2.87 -24.19
N TYR A 108 -2.45 -3.61 -23.07
CA TYR A 108 -3.67 -3.97 -22.37
C TYR A 108 -4.24 -2.81 -21.56
N LYS A 109 -5.55 -2.86 -21.29
CA LYS A 109 -6.21 -1.94 -20.35
C LYS A 109 -5.64 -2.16 -18.94
N ILE A 110 -5.35 -1.04 -18.23
CA ILE A 110 -4.87 -1.09 -16.85
C ILE A 110 -5.65 -0.15 -15.93
N PHE A 111 -5.71 -0.50 -14.65
CA PHE A 111 -6.20 0.33 -13.56
C PHE A 111 -5.01 0.99 -12.89
N LYS A 112 -4.83 2.29 -13.17
CA LYS A 112 -3.70 3.09 -12.69
C LYS A 112 -4.11 3.92 -11.49
N ILE A 113 -3.30 3.85 -10.47
CA ILE A 113 -3.25 4.73 -9.31
C ILE A 113 -1.78 5.15 -9.14
N ALA A 114 -1.32 5.58 -7.98
CA ALA A 114 0.13 5.80 -7.81
C ALA A 114 0.92 4.57 -8.27
N TYR A 115 0.64 3.42 -7.68
CA TYR A 115 1.16 2.11 -8.12
C TYR A 115 0.03 1.34 -8.81
N PRO A 116 0.12 1.07 -10.13
CA PRO A 116 -0.96 0.41 -10.88
C PRO A 116 -1.35 -0.94 -10.30
N ILE A 117 -2.67 -1.23 -10.27
CA ILE A 117 -3.22 -2.38 -9.54
C ILE A 117 -3.41 -3.61 -10.45
N ALA A 118 -4.04 -3.44 -11.62
CA ALA A 118 -4.52 -4.59 -12.40
C ALA A 118 -4.57 -4.30 -13.90
N ASN A 119 -4.61 -5.36 -14.68
CA ASN A 119 -4.94 -5.29 -16.11
C ASN A 119 -6.21 -6.12 -16.45
N ASP A 120 -6.64 -6.05 -17.70
CA ASP A 120 -7.78 -6.80 -18.23
C ASP A 120 -7.42 -8.20 -18.74
N GLN A 121 -6.19 -8.68 -18.46
CA GLN A 121 -5.70 -9.99 -18.92
C GLN A 121 -5.54 -11.02 -17.79
N GLY A 122 -5.55 -10.62 -16.53
CA GLY A 122 -5.48 -11.57 -15.43
C GLY A 122 -4.41 -11.27 -14.38
N VAL A 123 -3.71 -10.15 -14.46
CA VAL A 123 -2.64 -9.81 -13.52
C VAL A 123 -3.10 -8.74 -12.55
N ILE A 124 -2.85 -8.97 -11.24
CA ILE A 124 -3.06 -8.00 -10.17
C ILE A 124 -1.76 -7.85 -9.39
N VAL A 125 -1.42 -6.62 -9.03
CA VAL A 125 -0.15 -6.27 -8.39
C VAL A 125 -0.36 -5.32 -7.22
N GLY A 126 0.31 -5.56 -6.10
CA GLY A 126 0.50 -4.61 -5.01
C GLY A 126 1.99 -4.26 -4.86
N GLU A 127 2.30 -3.18 -4.15
CA GLU A 127 3.67 -2.68 -4.01
C GLU A 127 3.97 -2.30 -2.56
N THR A 128 5.23 -2.48 -2.17
CA THR A 128 5.77 -2.04 -0.88
C THR A 128 7.26 -1.74 -0.97
N THR A 129 7.68 -0.56 -0.52
CA THR A 129 9.08 -0.15 -0.52
C THR A 129 9.90 -0.94 0.51
N LEU A 130 11.04 -1.50 0.11
CA LEU A 130 11.88 -2.37 0.97
C LEU A 130 13.10 -1.66 1.56
N GLY A 131 13.64 -0.66 0.89
CA GLY A 131 14.98 -0.14 1.19
C GLY A 131 16.09 -1.11 0.77
N ASN A 132 17.32 -0.61 0.67
CA ASN A 132 18.48 -1.39 0.19
C ASN A 132 19.76 -1.02 0.93
N GLU A 133 20.77 -1.89 0.84
CA GLU A 133 22.13 -1.57 1.29
C GLU A 133 22.72 -0.39 0.49
N THR A 134 23.58 0.38 1.11
CA THR A 134 24.17 1.59 0.51
C THR A 134 24.97 1.31 -0.75
N GLU A 135 25.55 0.14 -0.84
CA GLU A 135 26.29 -0.38 -1.99
C GLU A 135 25.39 -0.60 -3.21
N CYS A 136 24.10 -0.86 -2.97
CA CYS A 136 23.07 -0.99 -4.02
C CYS A 136 22.50 0.38 -4.43
N SER A 137 23.33 1.38 -4.62
CA SER A 137 22.88 2.69 -5.10
C SER A 137 22.48 2.66 -6.57
N SER A 138 21.49 3.46 -6.94
CA SER A 138 21.09 3.60 -8.36
C SER A 138 22.02 4.53 -9.12
N ASN A 139 22.28 4.23 -10.40
CA ASN A 139 22.92 5.17 -11.33
C ASN A 139 21.87 6.11 -11.94
N LYS A 140 21.50 7.16 -11.18
CA LYS A 140 20.41 8.08 -11.53
C LYS A 140 20.64 8.89 -12.79
N ASP A 141 21.88 8.96 -13.31
CA ASP A 141 22.19 9.70 -14.53
C ASP A 141 21.87 8.91 -15.80
N THR A 142 21.85 7.57 -15.72
CA THR A 142 21.68 6.70 -16.87
C THR A 142 20.56 5.67 -16.73
N ALA A 143 20.24 5.25 -15.54
CA ALA A 143 19.13 4.33 -15.27
C ALA A 143 17.78 5.09 -15.34
N ILE A 144 16.80 4.49 -16.01
CA ILE A 144 15.52 5.15 -16.25
C ILE A 144 14.29 4.42 -15.70
N MET A 145 14.41 3.18 -15.19
CA MET A 145 13.28 2.39 -14.70
C MET A 145 13.06 2.62 -13.21
N TYR A 146 11.91 3.19 -12.86
CA TYR A 146 11.33 3.25 -11.52
C TYR A 146 10.26 2.19 -11.38
N ILE A 147 9.94 1.77 -10.14
CA ILE A 147 9.04 0.62 -9.90
C ILE A 147 7.65 0.85 -10.49
N GLU A 148 7.07 2.04 -10.33
CA GLU A 148 5.76 2.37 -10.87
C GLU A 148 5.71 2.36 -12.40
N GLN A 149 6.82 2.71 -13.05
CA GLN A 149 6.93 2.64 -14.50
C GLN A 149 7.05 1.19 -14.97
N LEU A 150 7.79 0.36 -14.23
CA LEU A 150 7.87 -1.08 -14.48
C LEU A 150 6.50 -1.75 -14.33
N GLN A 151 5.72 -1.39 -13.29
CA GLN A 151 4.37 -1.89 -13.11
C GLN A 151 3.44 -1.52 -14.28
N ILE A 152 3.50 -0.27 -14.77
CA ILE A 152 2.74 0.15 -15.96
C ILE A 152 3.10 -0.74 -17.16
N PHE A 153 4.38 -0.88 -17.46
CA PHE A 153 4.82 -1.67 -18.61
C PHE A 153 4.51 -3.16 -18.46
N GLY A 154 4.69 -3.70 -17.26
CA GLY A 154 4.34 -5.09 -16.96
C GLY A 154 2.86 -5.37 -17.16
N LEU A 155 1.98 -4.56 -16.56
CA LEU A 155 0.53 -4.72 -16.69
C LEU A 155 0.04 -4.49 -18.12
N GLN A 156 0.62 -3.55 -18.85
CA GLN A 156 0.27 -3.31 -20.25
C GLN A 156 0.67 -4.43 -21.22
N ARG A 157 1.50 -5.39 -20.79
CA ARG A 157 2.14 -6.38 -21.67
C ARG A 157 1.93 -7.82 -21.25
N ALA A 158 1.70 -8.08 -19.96
CA ALA A 158 1.62 -9.43 -19.40
C ALA A 158 0.19 -9.99 -19.37
N LYS A 159 0.06 -11.32 -19.48
CA LYS A 159 -1.19 -12.09 -19.32
C LYS A 159 -1.19 -12.96 -18.06
N THR A 160 -0.02 -13.21 -17.50
CA THR A 160 0.15 -14.03 -16.29
C THR A 160 1.10 -13.37 -15.31
N ALA A 161 1.07 -13.79 -14.05
CA ALA A 161 1.98 -13.32 -13.03
C ALA A 161 3.46 -13.58 -13.40
N ARG A 162 3.77 -14.74 -13.98
CA ARG A 162 5.14 -15.07 -14.43
C ARG A 162 5.60 -14.17 -15.56
N GLU A 163 4.77 -14.01 -16.59
CA GLU A 163 5.09 -13.14 -17.72
C GLU A 163 5.31 -11.68 -17.26
N PHE A 164 4.51 -11.21 -16.29
CA PHE A 164 4.72 -9.90 -15.67
C PHE A 164 6.09 -9.78 -15.03
N ILE A 165 6.48 -10.75 -14.18
CA ILE A 165 7.76 -10.78 -13.47
C ILE A 165 8.93 -10.77 -14.47
N GLU A 166 8.89 -11.62 -15.50
CA GLU A 166 9.92 -11.70 -16.53
C GLU A 166 10.06 -10.38 -17.30
N ILE A 167 8.94 -9.78 -17.73
CA ILE A 167 8.93 -8.50 -18.47
C ILE A 167 9.55 -7.38 -17.63
N ILE A 168 9.13 -7.21 -16.38
CA ILE A 168 9.66 -6.11 -15.56
C ILE A 168 11.11 -6.34 -15.16
N GLY A 169 11.52 -7.59 -14.92
CA GLY A 169 12.90 -7.97 -14.68
C GLY A 169 13.80 -7.64 -15.85
N GLU A 170 13.41 -8.06 -17.06
CA GLU A 170 14.16 -7.77 -18.29
C GLU A 170 14.26 -6.26 -18.58
N LEU A 171 13.18 -5.51 -18.34
CA LEU A 171 13.19 -4.05 -18.50
C LEU A 171 14.13 -3.37 -17.51
N ALA A 172 14.13 -3.80 -16.25
CA ALA A 172 15.02 -3.29 -15.22
C ALA A 172 16.50 -3.61 -15.53
N GLU A 173 16.80 -4.84 -15.97
CA GLU A 173 18.15 -5.24 -16.38
C GLU A 173 18.64 -4.42 -17.58
N LYS A 174 17.80 -4.25 -18.59
CA LYS A 174 18.18 -3.62 -19.86
C LYS A 174 18.34 -2.10 -19.75
N TRP A 175 17.43 -1.43 -19.02
CA TRP A 175 17.34 0.03 -18.99
C TRP A 175 17.83 0.65 -17.70
N GLY A 176 18.31 -0.18 -16.76
CA GLY A 176 18.80 0.21 -15.46
C GLY A 176 17.69 0.60 -14.49
N TYR A 177 17.76 0.06 -13.29
CA TYR A 177 16.83 0.34 -12.21
C TYR A 177 17.30 1.56 -11.41
N ALA A 178 16.45 2.57 -11.34
CA ALA A 178 16.78 3.90 -10.81
C ALA A 178 16.24 4.16 -9.40
N ASP A 179 15.39 3.27 -8.89
CA ASP A 179 14.76 3.40 -7.58
C ASP A 179 15.56 2.72 -6.47
N ARG A 180 15.03 2.74 -5.25
CA ARG A 180 15.52 1.96 -4.10
C ARG A 180 15.02 0.52 -4.19
N GLY A 181 15.34 -0.30 -3.17
CA GLY A 181 14.77 -1.65 -3.09
C GLY A 181 13.26 -1.61 -2.98
N GLU A 182 12.59 -2.37 -3.85
CA GLU A 182 11.13 -2.44 -3.92
C GLU A 182 10.66 -3.89 -3.96
N GLY A 183 9.47 -4.13 -3.38
CA GLY A 183 8.78 -5.40 -3.37
C GLY A 183 7.43 -5.29 -4.06
N LEU A 184 7.09 -6.31 -4.85
CA LEU A 184 5.76 -6.45 -5.43
C LEU A 184 5.17 -7.80 -5.02
N ASN A 185 3.88 -7.82 -4.70
CA ASN A 185 3.10 -9.03 -4.78
C ASN A 185 2.44 -9.09 -6.16
N VAL A 186 2.67 -10.15 -6.89
CA VAL A 186 2.20 -10.32 -8.27
C VAL A 186 1.34 -11.56 -8.35
N SER A 187 0.09 -11.41 -8.76
CA SER A 187 -0.85 -12.52 -8.83
C SER A 187 -1.58 -12.62 -10.16
N ASP A 188 -1.98 -13.84 -10.46
CA ASP A 188 -3.06 -14.16 -11.39
C ASP A 188 -4.05 -15.14 -10.70
N ALA A 189 -5.01 -15.68 -11.44
CA ALA A 189 -6.01 -16.60 -10.88
C ALA A 189 -5.44 -17.97 -10.46
N ASN A 190 -4.17 -18.26 -10.69
CA ASN A 190 -3.53 -19.54 -10.41
C ASN A 190 -2.48 -19.48 -9.31
N GLU A 191 -1.75 -18.37 -9.23
CA GLU A 191 -0.60 -18.25 -8.33
C GLU A 191 -0.34 -16.81 -7.89
N VAL A 192 0.38 -16.65 -6.79
CA VAL A 192 0.87 -15.36 -6.31
C VAL A 192 2.35 -15.46 -5.95
N TRP A 193 3.07 -14.38 -6.24
CA TRP A 193 4.51 -14.26 -6.10
C TRP A 193 4.90 -13.04 -5.28
N VAL A 194 5.99 -13.13 -4.54
CA VAL A 194 6.73 -11.98 -4.03
C VAL A 194 7.90 -11.74 -4.96
N PHE A 195 7.96 -10.56 -5.57
CA PHE A 195 9.06 -10.09 -6.40
C PHE A 195 9.81 -8.99 -5.66
N GLU A 196 11.13 -9.04 -5.64
CA GLU A 196 11.99 -8.03 -5.03
C GLU A 196 13.08 -7.59 -6.01
N VAL A 197 13.32 -6.28 -6.11
CA VAL A 197 14.30 -5.68 -7.03
C VAL A 197 15.17 -4.66 -6.32
N TYR A 198 16.46 -4.64 -6.67
CA TYR A 198 17.45 -3.71 -6.12
C TYR A 198 18.32 -3.12 -7.23
N PRO A 199 18.76 -1.85 -7.09
CA PRO A 199 19.69 -1.23 -8.03
C PRO A 199 21.10 -1.79 -7.90
N VAL A 200 21.86 -1.75 -8.99
CA VAL A 200 23.27 -2.17 -9.09
C VAL A 200 24.13 -1.05 -9.69
N GLY A 201 23.75 0.20 -9.48
CA GLY A 201 24.29 1.37 -10.16
C GLY A 201 25.81 1.45 -10.30
N PRO A 202 26.63 1.13 -9.27
CA PRO A 202 28.08 1.16 -9.41
C PRO A 202 28.62 0.19 -10.46
N LEU A 203 27.87 -0.88 -10.78
CA LEU A 203 28.28 -1.92 -11.71
C LEU A 203 27.76 -1.72 -13.14
N TRP A 204 26.83 -0.78 -13.33
CA TRP A 204 26.06 -0.69 -14.57
C TRP A 204 26.08 0.70 -15.21
N THR A 205 26.30 0.67 -16.51
CA THR A 205 25.95 1.74 -17.48
C THR A 205 25.36 1.09 -18.72
N PRO A 206 24.68 1.82 -19.61
CA PRO A 206 24.14 1.27 -20.86
C PRO A 206 25.18 0.51 -21.69
N GLU A 207 26.47 0.89 -21.61
CA GLU A 207 27.58 0.33 -22.36
C GLU A 207 28.29 -0.82 -21.61
N SER A 208 27.97 -1.06 -20.35
CA SER A 208 28.70 -2.04 -19.50
C SER A 208 28.51 -3.49 -19.94
N GLY A 209 27.43 -3.78 -20.69
CA GLY A 209 27.05 -5.14 -21.04
C GLY A 209 26.59 -6.00 -19.87
N LYS A 210 26.41 -5.40 -18.67
CA LYS A 210 25.92 -6.08 -17.47
C LYS A 210 24.43 -5.79 -17.25
N PRO A 211 23.70 -6.60 -16.45
CA PRO A 211 22.34 -6.28 -16.02
C PRO A 211 22.30 -5.02 -15.15
N GLY A 212 21.33 -4.13 -15.41
CA GLY A 212 21.15 -2.87 -14.71
C GLY A 212 20.30 -2.94 -13.44
N ALA A 213 19.96 -4.16 -13.03
CA ALA A 213 19.23 -4.49 -11.82
C ALA A 213 19.64 -5.86 -11.30
N VAL A 214 19.31 -6.14 -10.05
CA VAL A 214 19.28 -7.48 -9.49
C VAL A 214 17.89 -7.72 -8.90
N TRP A 215 17.29 -8.88 -9.21
CA TRP A 215 15.94 -9.18 -8.77
C TRP A 215 15.72 -10.67 -8.54
N ALA A 216 14.76 -10.98 -7.69
CA ALA A 216 14.31 -12.34 -7.44
C ALA A 216 12.80 -12.35 -7.19
N ALA A 217 12.15 -13.43 -7.60
CA ALA A 217 10.76 -13.69 -7.27
C ALA A 217 10.64 -15.08 -6.65
N GLN A 218 9.84 -15.18 -5.57
CA GLN A 218 9.51 -16.44 -4.91
C GLN A 218 8.01 -16.62 -4.87
N ARG A 219 7.56 -17.81 -5.31
CA ARG A 219 6.14 -18.19 -5.30
C ARG A 219 5.66 -18.46 -3.88
N VAL A 220 4.50 -17.93 -3.52
CA VAL A 220 3.80 -18.32 -2.30
C VAL A 220 3.14 -19.68 -2.54
N PRO A 221 3.34 -20.70 -1.67
CA PRO A 221 2.67 -21.98 -1.80
C PRO A 221 1.14 -21.82 -1.85
N ASP A 222 0.46 -22.69 -2.60
CA ASP A 222 -0.99 -22.59 -2.82
C ASP A 222 -1.81 -22.60 -1.53
N ASP A 223 -1.35 -23.26 -0.48
CA ASP A 223 -2.03 -23.40 0.82
C ASP A 223 -1.47 -22.45 1.90
N HIS A 224 -0.74 -21.41 1.50
CA HIS A 224 -0.09 -20.45 2.38
C HIS A 224 -0.59 -19.02 2.19
N VAL A 225 -0.33 -18.22 3.23
CA VAL A 225 -0.45 -16.77 3.26
C VAL A 225 0.94 -16.17 3.49
N ALA A 226 1.23 -15.03 2.85
CA ALA A 226 2.44 -14.24 3.08
C ALA A 226 2.07 -12.76 3.30
N THR A 227 2.99 -12.00 3.90
CA THR A 227 2.82 -10.55 4.10
C THR A 227 4.14 -9.82 3.98
N VAL A 228 4.15 -8.73 3.21
CA VAL A 228 5.32 -7.86 2.98
C VAL A 228 5.08 -6.49 3.62
N PRO A 229 5.67 -6.21 4.78
CA PRO A 229 5.49 -4.95 5.49
C PRO A 229 6.75 -4.06 5.35
N ASN A 230 7.09 -3.59 4.15
CA ASN A 230 8.32 -2.83 3.87
C ASN A 230 9.63 -3.56 4.26
N LYS A 231 9.64 -4.87 4.19
CA LYS A 231 10.81 -5.70 4.49
C LYS A 231 10.92 -6.85 3.51
N SER A 232 12.14 -7.12 3.05
CA SER A 232 12.44 -8.25 2.20
C SER A 232 12.04 -9.57 2.88
N LEU A 233 11.38 -10.46 2.14
CA LEU A 233 10.90 -11.76 2.62
C LEU A 233 11.73 -12.93 2.11
N ILE A 234 12.37 -12.81 0.94
CA ILE A 234 13.07 -13.92 0.29
C ILE A 234 14.31 -14.31 1.09
N TRP A 235 14.46 -15.59 1.37
CA TRP A 235 15.57 -16.14 2.12
C TRP A 235 16.63 -16.75 1.19
N GLU A 236 16.77 -18.05 1.24
CA GLU A 236 17.63 -18.81 0.33
C GLU A 236 16.92 -19.02 -1.02
N ILE A 237 17.68 -18.97 -2.09
CA ILE A 237 17.17 -19.14 -3.45
C ILE A 237 17.75 -20.44 -4.03
N ASP A 238 16.89 -21.32 -4.51
CA ASP A 238 17.29 -22.43 -5.38
C ASP A 238 16.96 -22.07 -6.85
N PRO A 239 17.95 -21.65 -7.64
CA PRO A 239 17.71 -21.26 -9.03
C PRO A 239 17.33 -22.43 -9.95
N ASN A 240 17.44 -23.69 -9.47
CA ASN A 240 17.02 -24.87 -10.22
C ASN A 240 15.53 -25.20 -9.98
N ASP A 241 14.94 -24.69 -8.91
CA ASP A 241 13.50 -24.82 -8.65
C ASP A 241 12.72 -23.71 -9.38
N THR A 242 12.67 -23.80 -10.71
CA THR A 242 11.97 -22.83 -11.57
C THR A 242 10.46 -22.80 -11.37
N LYS A 243 9.90 -23.73 -10.60
CA LYS A 243 8.51 -23.70 -10.21
C LYS A 243 8.26 -22.62 -9.15
N ASN A 244 9.19 -22.47 -8.21
CA ASN A 244 9.05 -21.62 -7.04
C ASN A 244 9.96 -20.38 -7.06
N PHE A 245 10.95 -20.32 -7.97
CA PHE A 245 11.85 -19.16 -8.09
C PHE A 245 12.03 -18.73 -9.54
N ILE A 246 12.03 -17.40 -9.75
CA ILE A 246 12.47 -16.75 -10.99
C ILE A 246 13.45 -15.66 -10.55
N VAL A 247 14.65 -15.64 -11.15
CA VAL A 247 15.72 -14.76 -10.67
C VAL A 247 16.52 -14.17 -11.82
N SER A 248 17.06 -12.98 -11.62
CA SER A 248 18.03 -12.37 -12.54
C SER A 248 19.29 -13.22 -12.65
N SER A 249 19.91 -13.23 -13.83
CA SER A 249 21.11 -14.04 -14.09
C SER A 249 22.29 -13.68 -13.18
N ASN A 250 22.35 -12.44 -12.71
CA ASN A 250 23.40 -11.89 -11.86
C ASN A 250 23.05 -11.89 -10.36
N TYR A 251 21.98 -12.57 -9.93
CA TYR A 251 21.43 -12.45 -8.56
C TYR A 251 22.45 -12.65 -7.44
N LYS A 252 23.49 -13.45 -7.67
CA LYS A 252 24.56 -13.70 -6.71
C LYS A 252 25.85 -12.97 -7.08
N ASP A 253 26.17 -12.88 -8.38
CA ASP A 253 27.40 -12.25 -8.85
C ASP A 253 27.43 -10.75 -8.55
N ALA A 254 26.28 -10.06 -8.66
CA ALA A 254 26.16 -8.66 -8.29
C ALA A 254 26.50 -8.43 -6.81
N ALA A 255 26.09 -9.33 -5.91
CA ALA A 255 26.42 -9.23 -4.49
C ALA A 255 27.92 -9.37 -4.23
N ILE A 256 28.57 -10.28 -4.95
CA ILE A 256 30.02 -10.48 -4.84
C ILE A 256 30.78 -9.24 -5.35
N GLU A 257 30.40 -8.73 -6.51
CA GLU A 257 31.04 -7.54 -7.11
C GLU A 257 30.81 -6.26 -6.27
N LEU A 258 29.65 -6.14 -5.61
CA LEU A 258 29.35 -5.03 -4.70
C LEU A 258 30.00 -5.19 -3.31
N GLY A 259 30.64 -6.33 -3.03
CA GLY A 259 31.25 -6.61 -1.72
C GLY A 259 30.23 -6.91 -0.62
N LEU A 260 28.99 -7.26 -0.97
CA LEU A 260 27.92 -7.61 -0.04
C LEU A 260 27.97 -9.08 0.39
N TYR A 261 28.59 -9.94 -0.39
CA TYR A 261 28.74 -11.36 -0.12
C TYR A 261 30.15 -11.85 -0.49
N ASP A 262 30.77 -12.60 0.42
CA ASP A 262 32.04 -13.26 0.17
C ASP A 262 31.82 -14.77 -0.08
N PRO A 263 32.01 -15.28 -1.31
CA PRO A 263 31.80 -16.67 -1.62
C PRO A 263 32.84 -17.60 -0.95
N ALA A 264 33.92 -17.07 -0.39
CA ALA A 264 34.91 -17.82 0.37
C ALA A 264 34.55 -17.94 1.86
N SER A 265 33.52 -17.26 2.33
CA SER A 265 33.03 -17.40 3.69
C SER A 265 32.17 -18.65 3.86
N ASP A 266 32.06 -19.15 5.11
CA ASP A 266 31.17 -20.26 5.46
C ASP A 266 29.69 -19.81 5.59
N GLU A 267 29.40 -18.50 5.40
CA GLU A 267 28.07 -17.95 5.52
C GLU A 267 27.21 -18.25 4.30
N PRO A 268 25.97 -18.72 4.45
CA PRO A 268 25.06 -18.95 3.33
C PRO A 268 24.68 -17.62 2.65
N PHE A 269 24.45 -17.68 1.34
CA PHE A 269 23.86 -16.56 0.62
C PHE A 269 22.37 -16.46 0.98
N ILE A 270 21.98 -15.42 1.69
CA ILE A 270 20.59 -15.15 2.07
C ILE A 270 20.18 -13.81 1.47
N TRP A 271 19.27 -13.85 0.48
CA TRP A 271 18.87 -12.71 -0.32
C TRP A 271 18.51 -11.48 0.52
N ARG A 272 17.56 -11.61 1.46
CA ARG A 272 17.08 -10.51 2.31
C ARG A 272 18.16 -9.88 3.18
N PHE A 273 19.21 -10.63 3.55
CA PHE A 273 20.32 -10.13 4.33
C PHE A 273 21.46 -9.56 3.50
N THR A 274 21.43 -9.84 2.22
CA THR A 274 22.44 -9.41 1.27
C THR A 274 22.08 -8.06 0.65
N TYR A 275 20.86 -7.88 0.18
CA TYR A 275 20.46 -6.70 -0.59
C TYR A 275 19.62 -5.69 0.19
N SER A 276 18.82 -6.11 1.17
CA SER A 276 18.01 -5.23 1.98
C SER A 276 18.83 -4.52 3.07
N ASP A 277 18.39 -3.36 3.55
CA ASP A 277 19.09 -2.53 4.53
C ASP A 277 19.42 -3.29 5.82
N ARG A 278 20.72 -3.50 6.08
CA ARG A 278 21.23 -4.24 7.25
C ARG A 278 20.85 -3.62 8.59
N ARG A 279 20.67 -2.32 8.63
CA ARG A 279 20.27 -1.62 9.87
C ARG A 279 18.83 -1.92 10.24
N LYS A 280 18.01 -2.28 9.26
CA LYS A 280 16.63 -2.76 9.42
C LYS A 280 16.53 -4.28 9.54
N LYS A 281 17.65 -5.02 9.56
CA LYS A 281 17.69 -6.48 9.73
C LYS A 281 17.29 -6.96 11.12
N ALA A 282 17.43 -6.09 12.11
CA ALA A 282 17.02 -6.40 13.44
C ALA A 282 15.52 -6.25 13.56
N GLY A 283 14.86 -7.36 13.74
CA GLY A 283 13.48 -7.37 14.15
C GLY A 283 12.47 -7.64 13.05
N THR A 284 11.47 -8.31 13.47
CA THR A 284 10.24 -8.52 12.74
C THR A 284 9.40 -7.28 12.85
N ASP A 285 8.75 -7.00 11.76
CA ASP A 285 7.74 -5.98 11.72
C ASP A 285 6.51 -6.44 12.55
N ARG A 286 5.97 -5.54 13.35
CA ARG A 286 4.78 -5.81 14.15
C ARG A 286 3.57 -6.13 13.28
N ARG A 287 3.51 -5.56 12.07
CA ARG A 287 2.46 -5.85 11.10
C ARG A 287 2.47 -7.32 10.71
N THR A 288 3.62 -7.92 10.40
CA THR A 288 3.75 -9.38 10.16
C THR A 288 3.35 -10.18 11.40
N TRP A 289 3.81 -9.75 12.59
CA TRP A 289 3.43 -10.39 13.84
C TRP A 289 1.91 -10.44 14.00
N ARG A 290 1.22 -9.30 13.76
CA ARG A 290 -0.23 -9.23 13.91
C ARG A 290 -0.96 -10.11 12.90
N VAL A 291 -0.58 -10.05 11.62
CA VAL A 291 -1.16 -10.89 10.56
C VAL A 291 -1.04 -12.38 10.92
N TYR A 292 0.15 -12.82 11.35
CA TYR A 292 0.40 -14.22 11.66
C TYR A 292 -0.33 -14.67 12.95
N ASN A 293 -0.44 -13.80 13.96
CA ASN A 293 -1.25 -14.09 15.15
C ASN A 293 -2.75 -14.22 14.85
N ILE A 294 -3.26 -13.46 13.87
CA ILE A 294 -4.67 -13.57 13.47
C ILE A 294 -4.90 -14.84 12.65
N LEU A 295 -4.03 -15.12 11.68
CA LEU A 295 -4.27 -16.15 10.67
C LEU A 295 -3.77 -17.54 11.06
N ALA A 296 -2.72 -17.64 11.86
CA ALA A 296 -2.12 -18.91 12.27
C ALA A 296 -1.65 -18.90 13.73
N PRO A 297 -2.53 -18.61 14.70
CA PRO A 297 -2.17 -18.64 16.12
C PRO A 297 -1.64 -20.00 16.60
N SER A 298 -2.05 -21.11 16.00
CA SER A 298 -1.60 -22.45 16.38
C SER A 298 -0.14 -22.74 16.00
N ALA A 299 0.39 -22.07 14.99
CA ALA A 299 1.79 -22.18 14.58
C ALA A 299 2.74 -21.35 15.46
N GLY A 300 2.20 -20.50 16.35
CA GLY A 300 2.94 -19.69 17.30
C GLY A 300 3.46 -20.45 18.54
N PRO A 301 3.87 -19.75 19.59
CA PRO A 301 3.64 -18.30 19.76
C PRO A 301 4.49 -17.45 18.82
N TRP A 302 3.84 -16.52 18.13
CA TRP A 302 4.52 -15.51 17.34
C TRP A 302 5.00 -14.43 18.30
N LEU A 303 6.31 -14.35 18.51
CA LEU A 303 6.90 -13.36 19.40
C LEU A 303 7.42 -12.19 18.57
N TRP A 304 6.96 -10.99 18.89
CA TRP A 304 7.56 -9.79 18.34
C TRP A 304 8.74 -9.35 19.23
N THR A 305 9.94 -9.49 18.69
CA THR A 305 11.17 -8.97 19.30
C THR A 305 12.04 -8.35 18.20
N GLU A 306 12.96 -7.46 18.55
CA GLU A 306 13.92 -6.87 17.61
C GLU A 306 14.77 -7.89 16.83
N ARG A 307 14.77 -9.15 17.22
CA ARG A 307 15.56 -10.25 16.62
C ARG A 307 14.70 -11.37 16.02
N SER A 308 13.39 -11.25 16.08
CA SER A 308 12.52 -12.30 15.54
C SER A 308 12.57 -12.30 14.00
N HIS A 309 12.69 -13.45 13.41
CA HIS A 309 12.59 -13.67 11.97
C HIS A 309 11.42 -14.62 11.71
N TYR A 310 10.51 -14.21 10.84
CA TYR A 310 9.36 -15.02 10.46
C TYR A 310 9.65 -15.77 9.16
N PRO A 311 9.00 -16.92 8.92
CA PRO A 311 9.11 -17.61 7.66
C PRO A 311 8.59 -16.76 6.51
N PHE A 312 9.01 -17.07 5.28
CA PHE A 312 8.54 -16.43 4.05
C PHE A 312 7.00 -16.40 3.96
N SER A 313 6.37 -17.51 4.34
CA SER A 313 4.91 -17.67 4.33
C SER A 313 4.48 -18.68 5.39
N ILE A 314 3.20 -18.65 5.75
CA ILE A 314 2.60 -19.55 6.74
C ILE A 314 1.36 -20.23 6.19
N LYS A 315 1.08 -21.42 6.68
CA LYS A 315 -0.22 -22.06 6.47
C LYS A 315 -1.21 -21.52 7.51
N PRO A 316 -2.32 -20.89 7.09
CA PRO A 316 -3.31 -20.40 8.04
C PRO A 316 -4.05 -21.53 8.72
N ASP A 317 -4.51 -21.33 9.96
CA ASP A 317 -5.26 -22.34 10.73
C ASP A 317 -6.61 -22.64 10.09
N LYS A 318 -7.17 -21.68 9.39
CA LYS A 318 -8.43 -21.80 8.62
C LYS A 318 -8.25 -21.16 7.26
N LYS A 319 -8.98 -21.63 6.28
CA LYS A 319 -9.04 -20.96 4.98
C LYS A 319 -9.52 -19.53 5.15
N VAL A 320 -8.85 -18.62 4.46
CA VAL A 320 -9.09 -17.17 4.53
C VAL A 320 -9.98 -16.69 3.38
N SER A 321 -10.63 -15.56 3.56
CA SER A 321 -11.37 -14.84 2.54
C SER A 321 -10.83 -13.41 2.38
N TYR A 322 -11.22 -12.73 1.32
CA TYR A 322 -10.91 -11.31 1.16
C TYR A 322 -11.44 -10.45 2.32
N LYS A 323 -12.53 -10.88 2.99
CA LYS A 323 -13.07 -10.19 4.17
C LYS A 323 -12.13 -10.27 5.37
N ASP A 324 -11.39 -11.36 5.53
CA ASP A 324 -10.39 -11.49 6.57
C ASP A 324 -9.24 -10.51 6.35
N PHE A 325 -8.82 -10.27 5.10
CA PHE A 325 -7.80 -9.28 4.78
C PHE A 325 -8.29 -7.84 5.01
N ILE A 326 -9.55 -7.56 4.64
CA ILE A 326 -10.19 -6.29 4.95
C ILE A 326 -10.23 -6.06 6.48
N ALA A 327 -10.64 -7.07 7.25
CA ALA A 327 -10.67 -6.97 8.70
C ALA A 327 -9.26 -6.76 9.32
N ILE A 328 -8.21 -7.33 8.73
CA ILE A 328 -6.83 -7.08 9.15
C ILE A 328 -6.40 -5.63 8.85
N PHE A 329 -6.76 -5.09 7.69
CA PHE A 329 -6.48 -3.68 7.37
C PHE A 329 -7.23 -2.69 8.27
N GLN A 330 -8.37 -3.12 8.80
CA GLN A 330 -9.17 -2.35 9.76
C GLN A 330 -8.82 -2.64 11.22
N ASP A 331 -7.86 -3.52 11.50
CA ASP A 331 -7.48 -3.90 12.86
C ASP A 331 -6.75 -2.76 13.59
N GLU A 332 -7.26 -2.39 14.75
CA GLU A 332 -6.71 -1.35 15.62
C GLU A 332 -6.02 -1.92 16.87
N MET A 333 -5.74 -3.22 16.87
CA MET A 333 -5.17 -3.97 18.00
C MET A 333 -6.00 -3.92 19.29
N ILE A 334 -7.27 -3.55 19.21
CA ILE A 334 -8.18 -3.47 20.36
C ILE A 334 -8.23 -4.80 21.12
N GLY A 335 -8.14 -4.73 22.45
CA GLY A 335 -8.15 -5.88 23.32
C GLY A 335 -6.86 -6.71 23.32
N THR A 336 -5.79 -6.24 22.68
CA THR A 336 -4.45 -6.83 22.78
C THR A 336 -3.59 -6.09 23.81
N GLU A 337 -2.40 -6.61 24.10
CA GLU A 337 -1.40 -5.91 24.93
C GLU A 337 -0.86 -4.61 24.29
N TYR A 338 -1.18 -4.36 23.03
CA TYR A 338 -0.81 -3.18 22.25
C TYR A 338 -1.99 -2.22 22.01
N ASP A 339 -3.10 -2.39 22.74
CA ASP A 339 -4.27 -1.51 22.65
C ASP A 339 -3.96 -0.13 23.25
N ASN A 340 -3.59 0.80 22.38
CA ASN A 340 -3.28 2.17 22.79
C ASN A 340 -4.46 2.88 23.47
N THR A 341 -5.70 2.45 23.22
CA THR A 341 -6.88 3.09 23.83
C THR A 341 -7.03 2.78 25.31
N GLU A 342 -6.31 1.78 25.83
CA GLU A 342 -6.31 1.39 27.25
C GLU A 342 -5.16 2.01 28.05
N ASP A 343 -4.32 2.86 27.45
CA ASP A 343 -3.26 3.56 28.18
C ASP A 343 -3.86 4.43 29.30
N GLN A 344 -3.21 4.39 30.48
CA GLN A 344 -3.66 5.11 31.67
C GLN A 344 -3.71 6.63 31.49
N ALA A 345 -2.95 7.18 30.55
CA ALA A 345 -2.97 8.61 30.22
C ALA A 345 -4.30 9.09 29.65
N TRP A 346 -5.12 8.17 29.12
CA TRP A 346 -6.47 8.49 28.64
C TRP A 346 -7.52 8.60 29.74
N TYR A 347 -7.21 8.13 30.97
CA TYR A 347 -8.19 8.14 32.06
C TYR A 347 -8.15 9.47 32.79
N VAL A 348 -9.30 10.12 32.88
CA VAL A 348 -9.48 11.42 33.53
C VAL A 348 -10.51 11.35 34.63
N LYS A 349 -10.35 12.18 35.69
CA LYS A 349 -11.33 12.23 36.77
C LYS A 349 -12.55 13.00 36.32
N ALA A 350 -13.68 12.33 36.25
CA ALA A 350 -14.95 12.98 35.91
C ALA A 350 -15.31 14.03 36.97
N ARG A 351 -15.62 15.25 36.51
CA ARG A 351 -15.92 16.36 37.39
C ARG A 351 -17.43 16.55 37.61
N ARG A 352 -18.25 15.99 36.75
CA ARG A 352 -19.73 16.19 36.74
C ARG A 352 -20.41 14.94 36.19
N GLY A 353 -21.74 14.88 36.28
CA GLY A 353 -22.52 13.77 35.74
C GLY A 353 -22.60 12.56 36.64
N GLU A 354 -23.06 11.47 36.10
CA GLU A 354 -23.29 10.19 36.80
C GLU A 354 -22.00 9.63 37.40
N HIS A 355 -20.87 9.79 36.70
CA HIS A 355 -19.55 9.28 37.09
C HIS A 355 -18.72 10.33 37.85
N ALA A 356 -19.32 11.38 38.41
CA ALA A 356 -18.57 12.42 39.09
C ALA A 356 -17.66 11.87 40.21
N GLY A 357 -16.37 12.14 40.12
CA GLY A 357 -15.36 11.65 41.06
C GLY A 357 -14.65 10.35 40.65
N GLU A 358 -15.17 9.63 39.68
CA GLU A 358 -14.55 8.41 39.13
C GLU A 358 -13.51 8.70 38.05
N MET A 359 -12.61 7.77 37.82
CA MET A 359 -11.74 7.78 36.65
C MET A 359 -12.50 7.18 35.47
N VAL A 360 -12.62 7.95 34.40
CA VAL A 360 -13.32 7.54 33.18
C VAL A 360 -12.41 7.66 31.97
N LYS A 361 -12.56 6.78 30.99
CA LYS A 361 -11.83 6.83 29.73
C LYS A 361 -12.26 8.05 28.92
N SER A 362 -11.31 8.84 28.48
CA SER A 362 -11.56 10.03 27.65
C SER A 362 -12.09 9.63 26.26
N SER A 363 -13.00 10.40 25.72
CA SER A 363 -13.42 10.29 24.32
C SER A 363 -12.32 10.68 23.32
N LEU A 364 -11.19 11.22 23.80
CA LEU A 364 -9.99 11.47 23.02
C LEU A 364 -9.12 10.22 22.87
N ALA A 365 -9.40 9.14 23.64
CA ALA A 365 -8.67 7.89 23.52
C ALA A 365 -8.76 7.37 22.08
N THR A 366 -7.60 7.15 21.47
CA THR A 366 -7.49 6.72 20.08
C THR A 366 -6.42 5.64 19.95
N PRO A 367 -6.59 4.64 19.08
CA PRO A 367 -5.56 3.64 18.80
C PRO A 367 -4.32 4.27 18.15
N GLU A 368 -4.49 5.40 17.45
CA GLU A 368 -3.41 6.10 16.72
C GLU A 368 -3.27 7.57 17.20
N PRO A 369 -2.73 7.83 18.39
CA PRO A 369 -2.54 9.19 18.86
C PRO A 369 -1.57 9.98 17.96
N SER A 370 -1.87 11.26 17.72
CA SER A 370 -0.95 12.14 16.99
C SER A 370 0.40 12.27 17.71
N ARG A 371 1.46 12.65 17.01
CA ARG A 371 2.79 12.85 17.63
C ARG A 371 2.77 13.86 18.79
N GLU A 372 1.94 14.89 18.67
CA GLU A 372 1.75 15.86 19.74
C GLU A 372 1.08 15.20 20.96
N MET A 373 0.04 14.39 20.75
CA MET A 373 -0.61 13.65 21.83
C MET A 373 0.34 12.64 22.47
N GLN A 374 1.12 11.91 21.67
CA GLN A 374 2.14 10.99 22.18
C GLN A 374 3.14 11.73 23.08
N THR A 375 3.63 12.90 22.63
CA THR A 375 4.57 13.71 23.40
C THR A 375 3.95 14.27 24.68
N LEU A 376 2.73 14.81 24.60
CA LEU A 376 2.05 15.42 25.74
C LEU A 376 1.64 14.41 26.81
N LEU A 377 1.19 13.25 26.38
CA LEU A 377 0.67 12.20 27.28
C LEU A 377 1.72 11.14 27.60
N ASN A 378 2.89 11.21 26.98
CA ASN A 378 3.95 10.20 27.08
C ASN A 378 3.42 8.78 26.72
N ILE A 379 2.57 8.70 25.69
CA ILE A 379 2.07 7.45 25.13
C ILE A 379 2.97 7.04 23.97
N TYR A 380 3.38 5.79 23.93
CA TYR A 380 4.10 5.24 22.79
C TYR A 380 3.11 4.67 21.80
N SER A 381 3.00 5.29 20.62
CA SER A 381 2.20 4.71 19.52
C SER A 381 2.95 3.59 18.85
N LEU A 382 2.24 2.55 18.60
CA LEU A 382 2.74 1.36 17.91
C LEU A 382 2.13 1.33 16.49
N ASP A 383 2.97 1.00 15.48
CA ASP A 383 2.46 0.78 14.14
C ASP A 383 1.48 -0.39 14.12
N ILE A 384 0.33 -0.18 13.56
CA ILE A 384 -0.70 -1.18 13.30
C ILE A 384 -0.71 -1.54 11.81
N ALA A 385 -1.50 -2.54 11.42
CA ALA A 385 -1.43 -3.14 10.08
C ALA A 385 -1.57 -2.14 8.92
N SER A 386 -2.25 -1.01 9.13
CA SER A 386 -2.20 0.14 8.23
C SER A 386 -2.04 1.40 9.06
N GLY A 387 -1.19 2.32 8.62
CA GLY A 387 -0.92 3.55 9.34
C GLY A 387 -1.90 4.66 9.04
N LYS A 388 -1.92 5.63 9.94
CA LYS A 388 -2.57 6.93 9.72
C LYS A 388 -1.85 7.66 8.59
N GLY A 389 -2.54 7.95 7.51
CA GLY A 389 -1.96 8.63 6.34
C GLY A 389 -1.81 7.74 5.12
N CYS A 390 -2.50 6.60 5.09
CA CYS A 390 -2.68 5.82 3.89
C CYS A 390 -3.32 6.69 2.78
N SER A 391 -2.92 6.52 1.54
CA SER A 391 -3.49 7.25 0.41
C SER A 391 -4.64 6.50 -0.24
N TYR A 392 -4.51 5.19 -0.31
CA TYR A 392 -5.49 4.25 -0.83
C TYR A 392 -5.16 2.83 -0.36
N TYR A 393 -6.12 1.94 -0.50
CA TYR A 393 -5.97 0.53 -0.15
C TYR A 393 -6.85 -0.33 -1.07
N PHE A 394 -6.45 -1.59 -1.22
CA PHE A 394 -7.30 -2.58 -1.87
C PHE A 394 -7.05 -4.00 -1.37
N VAL A 395 -8.06 -4.85 -1.55
CA VAL A 395 -7.99 -6.32 -1.43
C VAL A 395 -8.60 -6.93 -2.68
N SER A 396 -7.90 -7.82 -3.36
CA SER A 396 -8.37 -8.40 -4.62
C SER A 396 -8.72 -9.88 -4.53
N GLN A 397 -9.56 -10.32 -5.47
CA GLN A 397 -9.83 -11.73 -5.75
C GLN A 397 -9.55 -11.98 -7.24
N ALA A 398 -8.68 -12.95 -7.53
CA ALA A 398 -8.43 -13.46 -8.86
C ALA A 398 -8.99 -14.89 -8.96
N ARG A 399 -9.97 -15.12 -9.86
CA ARG A 399 -10.79 -16.33 -9.91
C ARG A 399 -10.80 -16.93 -11.32
N ASP A 400 -10.35 -18.17 -11.49
CA ASP A 400 -10.21 -18.86 -12.78
C ASP A 400 -11.51 -19.49 -13.30
N TRP A 401 -12.54 -19.63 -12.46
CA TRP A 401 -13.84 -20.21 -12.84
C TRP A 401 -14.84 -19.21 -13.41
N LEU A 402 -14.48 -17.95 -13.50
CA LEU A 402 -15.27 -16.86 -14.10
C LEU A 402 -14.50 -16.24 -15.27
N PRO A 403 -15.20 -15.69 -16.28
CA PRO A 403 -14.55 -14.78 -17.21
C PRO A 403 -13.81 -13.68 -16.45
N TRP A 404 -12.61 -13.31 -16.89
CA TRP A 404 -11.76 -12.43 -16.12
C TRP A 404 -12.40 -11.07 -15.82
N GLU A 405 -13.22 -10.55 -16.73
CA GLU A 405 -13.95 -9.29 -16.54
C GLU A 405 -14.86 -9.30 -15.30
N ILE A 406 -15.27 -10.49 -14.85
CA ILE A 406 -16.08 -10.74 -13.65
C ILE A 406 -15.21 -11.33 -12.54
N GLY A 407 -14.31 -12.25 -12.90
CA GLY A 407 -13.45 -13.02 -11.98
C GLY A 407 -12.38 -12.19 -11.30
N GLY A 408 -11.87 -11.16 -11.98
CA GLY A 408 -10.94 -10.19 -11.39
C GLY A 408 -11.72 -9.05 -10.73
N VAL A 409 -11.62 -8.91 -9.42
CA VAL A 409 -12.22 -7.82 -8.65
C VAL A 409 -11.24 -7.35 -7.59
N PHE A 410 -11.15 -6.05 -7.39
CA PHE A 410 -10.45 -5.46 -6.25
C PHE A 410 -11.40 -4.56 -5.47
N TRP A 411 -11.46 -4.81 -4.16
CA TRP A 411 -12.21 -4.04 -3.19
C TRP A 411 -11.35 -2.85 -2.81
N PHE A 412 -11.76 -1.66 -3.25
CA PHE A 412 -10.93 -0.46 -3.25
C PHE A 412 -11.48 0.62 -2.34
N GLY A 413 -10.60 1.34 -1.66
CA GLY A 413 -10.95 2.52 -0.88
C GLY A 413 -9.83 3.56 -0.85
N LEU A 414 -10.19 4.72 -0.32
CA LEU A 414 -9.36 5.92 -0.26
C LEU A 414 -9.03 6.28 1.18
N ASP A 415 -7.87 6.90 1.38
CA ASP A 415 -7.40 7.37 2.67
C ASP A 415 -7.17 6.23 3.68
N ASN A 416 -7.64 6.30 4.91
CA ASN A 416 -7.42 5.33 5.99
C ASN A 416 -8.39 4.14 5.92
N PRO A 417 -7.94 2.88 5.77
CA PRO A 417 -8.84 1.73 5.71
C PRO A 417 -9.66 1.49 6.99
N LYS A 418 -9.20 1.96 8.17
CA LYS A 418 -9.92 1.80 9.44
C LYS A 418 -11.19 2.63 9.51
N THR A 419 -11.18 3.79 8.88
CA THR A 419 -12.35 4.67 8.74
C THR A 419 -12.99 4.57 7.36
N GLY A 420 -12.55 3.57 6.56
CA GLY A 420 -12.90 3.38 5.17
C GLY A 420 -13.84 2.22 4.90
N VAL A 421 -14.46 2.24 3.73
CA VAL A 421 -15.16 1.10 3.13
C VAL A 421 -14.43 0.65 1.87
N PHE A 422 -14.64 -0.60 1.49
CA PHE A 422 -14.03 -1.24 0.34
C PHE A 422 -15.09 -1.44 -0.74
N VAL A 423 -15.04 -0.65 -1.81
CA VAL A 423 -15.97 -0.71 -2.93
C VAL A 423 -15.47 -1.71 -3.99
N PRO A 424 -16.30 -2.66 -4.46
CA PRO A 424 -15.85 -3.62 -5.47
C PRO A 424 -15.70 -2.94 -6.83
N VAL A 425 -14.49 -3.05 -7.40
CA VAL A 425 -14.14 -2.61 -8.75
C VAL A 425 -13.75 -3.82 -9.57
N TYR A 426 -14.53 -4.12 -10.58
CA TYR A 426 -14.27 -5.25 -11.48
C TYR A 426 -13.30 -4.85 -12.59
N VAL A 427 -12.42 -5.75 -13.00
CA VAL A 427 -11.51 -5.47 -14.12
C VAL A 427 -12.26 -5.31 -15.46
N GLY A 428 -13.53 -5.73 -15.50
CA GLY A 428 -14.45 -5.44 -16.60
C GLY A 428 -14.89 -3.98 -16.69
N ASN A 429 -14.72 -3.17 -15.65
CA ASN A 429 -15.15 -1.78 -15.62
C ASN A 429 -14.40 -0.95 -16.66
N ASN A 430 -15.12 0.00 -17.28
CA ASN A 430 -14.55 0.88 -18.30
C ASN A 430 -14.46 2.35 -17.84
N GLU A 431 -15.16 2.72 -16.78
CA GLU A 431 -15.14 4.05 -16.21
C GLU A 431 -15.41 4.03 -14.69
N VAL A 432 -15.06 5.11 -14.01
CA VAL A 432 -15.38 5.42 -12.62
C VAL A 432 -15.89 6.86 -12.52
N PRO A 433 -16.58 7.28 -11.44
CA PRO A 433 -17.01 8.67 -11.28
C PRO A 433 -15.84 9.64 -11.36
N GLU A 434 -16.07 10.81 -11.99
CA GLU A 434 -15.04 11.86 -12.14
C GLU A 434 -14.40 12.26 -10.81
N SER A 435 -15.19 12.30 -9.73
CA SER A 435 -14.71 12.62 -8.38
C SER A 435 -13.62 11.69 -7.84
N TRP A 436 -13.58 10.42 -8.30
CA TRP A 436 -12.54 9.45 -7.96
C TRP A 436 -11.27 9.59 -8.81
N THR A 437 -11.31 10.47 -9.82
CA THR A 437 -10.18 10.80 -10.69
C THR A 437 -9.63 12.20 -10.43
N VAL A 438 -10.16 12.92 -9.43
CA VAL A 438 -9.76 14.28 -9.05
C VAL A 438 -9.07 14.25 -7.69
N LEU A 439 -7.88 14.86 -7.63
CA LEU A 439 -7.14 15.04 -6.39
C LEU A 439 -6.35 16.35 -6.43
N ASP A 440 -6.61 17.21 -5.44
CA ASP A 440 -5.77 18.38 -5.10
C ASP A 440 -5.61 18.42 -3.58
N ARG A 441 -4.42 18.08 -3.09
CA ARG A 441 -4.13 18.07 -1.64
C ARG A 441 -3.70 19.45 -1.11
N THR A 442 -3.58 20.45 -1.96
CA THR A 442 -3.19 21.83 -1.55
C THR A 442 -4.38 22.65 -1.08
N LYS A 443 -5.59 22.21 -1.39
CA LYS A 443 -6.84 22.88 -0.99
C LYS A 443 -7.95 21.84 -0.78
N PHE A 444 -8.86 22.14 0.11
CA PHE A 444 -10.08 21.38 0.28
C PHE A 444 -10.97 21.49 -0.96
N ASP A 445 -11.33 20.36 -1.56
CA ASP A 445 -12.14 20.31 -2.77
C ASP A 445 -13.24 19.24 -2.69
N ARG A 446 -14.49 19.69 -2.61
CA ARG A 446 -15.66 18.79 -2.56
C ARG A 446 -15.90 17.99 -3.85
N LYS A 447 -15.18 18.27 -4.92
CA LYS A 447 -15.22 17.49 -6.16
C LYS A 447 -14.36 16.22 -6.12
N SER A 448 -13.53 16.06 -5.09
CA SER A 448 -12.67 14.91 -4.92
C SER A 448 -13.25 13.96 -3.89
N ALA A 449 -13.48 12.70 -4.30
CA ALA A 449 -13.88 11.64 -3.39
C ALA A 449 -12.85 11.43 -2.27
N TRP A 450 -11.55 11.55 -2.56
CA TRP A 450 -10.51 11.44 -1.53
C TRP A 450 -10.75 12.41 -0.36
N TRP A 451 -11.15 13.66 -0.65
CA TRP A 451 -11.45 14.63 0.42
C TRP A 451 -12.67 14.25 1.25
N ALA A 452 -13.64 13.51 0.69
CA ALA A 452 -14.77 13.02 1.47
C ALA A 452 -14.31 12.02 2.55
N PHE A 453 -13.43 11.06 2.18
CA PHE A 453 -12.87 10.09 3.11
C PHE A 453 -11.92 10.75 4.11
N ALA A 454 -10.96 11.53 3.66
CA ALA A 454 -9.98 12.21 4.52
C ALA A 454 -10.64 13.18 5.52
N ALA A 455 -11.70 13.87 5.13
CA ALA A 455 -12.40 14.76 6.03
C ALA A 455 -13.14 14.03 7.16
N VAL A 456 -13.66 12.84 6.90
CA VAL A 456 -14.25 11.96 7.94
C VAL A 456 -13.16 11.42 8.84
N ASP A 457 -12.07 10.88 8.28
CA ASP A 457 -10.93 10.35 9.03
C ASP A 457 -10.34 11.40 9.97
N ASP A 458 -10.16 12.63 9.52
CA ASP A 458 -9.67 13.75 10.33
C ASP A 458 -10.59 14.05 11.54
N GLN A 459 -11.91 13.94 11.38
CA GLN A 459 -12.84 14.11 12.51
C GLN A 459 -12.76 12.95 13.50
N ILE A 460 -12.71 11.71 13.01
CA ILE A 460 -12.54 10.51 13.83
C ILE A 460 -11.24 10.60 14.63
N ASN A 461 -10.12 10.92 14.01
CA ASN A 461 -8.82 11.02 14.66
C ASN A 461 -8.78 12.06 15.81
N ARG A 462 -9.63 13.08 15.77
CA ARG A 462 -9.75 14.09 16.84
C ARG A 462 -10.58 13.64 18.02
N LEU A 463 -11.57 12.79 17.79
CA LEU A 463 -12.58 12.41 18.79
C LEU A 463 -12.97 10.94 18.64
N HIS A 464 -12.00 10.06 18.49
CA HIS A 464 -12.19 8.65 18.15
C HIS A 464 -13.22 7.96 19.05
N GLY A 465 -13.06 8.02 20.38
CA GLY A 465 -13.97 7.35 21.30
C GLY A 465 -15.42 7.87 21.28
N PHE A 466 -15.67 9.03 20.65
CA PHE A 466 -17.01 9.60 20.51
C PHE A 466 -17.62 9.39 19.12
N LEU A 467 -16.81 9.52 18.06
CA LEU A 467 -17.27 9.50 16.67
C LEU A 467 -17.17 8.13 16.01
N ASN A 468 -16.18 7.32 16.39
CA ASN A 468 -15.99 6.02 15.74
C ASN A 468 -17.19 5.07 15.89
N PRO A 469 -17.85 4.94 17.05
CA PRO A 469 -19.07 4.13 17.15
C PRO A 469 -20.20 4.57 16.20
N LYS A 470 -20.30 5.87 15.92
CA LYS A 470 -21.30 6.42 14.98
C LYS A 470 -20.91 6.21 13.53
N LEU A 471 -19.61 6.20 13.23
CA LEU A 471 -19.09 5.81 11.94
C LEU A 471 -19.45 4.35 11.66
N ASP A 472 -19.17 3.45 12.61
CA ASP A 472 -19.44 2.02 12.52
C ASP A 472 -20.92 1.71 12.30
N GLU A 473 -21.84 2.45 12.93
CA GLU A 473 -23.29 2.32 12.72
C GLU A 473 -23.71 2.54 11.25
N VAL A 474 -22.93 3.30 10.48
CA VAL A 474 -23.19 3.59 9.07
C VAL A 474 -22.38 2.69 8.14
N LEU A 475 -21.07 2.57 8.38
CA LEU A 475 -20.16 1.90 7.44
C LEU A 475 -20.26 0.36 7.51
N ILE A 476 -20.44 -0.23 8.69
CA ILE A 476 -20.57 -1.69 8.81
C ILE A 476 -21.77 -2.22 8.01
N PRO A 477 -23.00 -1.71 8.19
CA PRO A 477 -24.13 -2.16 7.37
C PRO A 477 -23.93 -1.92 5.87
N MET A 478 -23.27 -0.83 5.49
CA MET A 478 -22.98 -0.51 4.10
C MET A 478 -22.02 -1.52 3.47
N GLN A 479 -20.95 -1.88 4.18
CA GLN A 479 -19.98 -2.88 3.73
C GLN A 479 -20.62 -4.28 3.65
N GLU A 480 -21.42 -4.66 4.63
CA GLU A 480 -22.15 -5.94 4.63
C GLU A 480 -23.17 -6.04 3.48
N GLU A 481 -23.84 -4.93 3.12
CA GLU A 481 -24.71 -4.88 1.94
C GLU A 481 -23.92 -5.18 0.66
N MET A 482 -22.73 -4.61 0.48
CA MET A 482 -21.86 -4.86 -0.67
C MET A 482 -21.43 -6.33 -0.72
N TYR A 483 -21.03 -6.91 0.41
CA TYR A 483 -20.66 -8.32 0.51
C TYR A 483 -21.82 -9.25 0.15
N ALA A 484 -23.00 -8.97 0.67
CA ALA A 484 -24.19 -9.80 0.42
C ALA A 484 -24.65 -9.78 -1.04
N LYS A 485 -24.36 -8.70 -1.76
CA LYS A 485 -24.77 -8.54 -3.16
C LYS A 485 -23.78 -9.12 -4.16
N GLN A 486 -22.53 -9.36 -3.78
CA GLN A 486 -21.47 -9.77 -4.73
C GLN A 486 -21.91 -10.94 -5.61
N GLU A 487 -22.34 -12.05 -4.99
CA GLU A 487 -22.71 -13.25 -5.75
C GLU A 487 -23.84 -12.99 -6.75
N SER A 488 -24.89 -12.27 -6.35
CA SER A 488 -26.03 -11.99 -7.23
C SER A 488 -25.67 -11.09 -8.40
N ILE A 489 -24.80 -10.10 -8.18
CA ILE A 489 -24.27 -9.20 -9.23
C ILE A 489 -23.42 -9.99 -10.22
N GLU A 490 -22.54 -10.85 -9.74
CA GLU A 490 -21.67 -11.66 -10.59
C GLU A 490 -22.44 -12.71 -11.39
N GLN A 491 -23.49 -13.31 -10.82
CA GLN A 491 -24.39 -14.20 -11.55
C GLN A 491 -25.15 -13.49 -12.67
N GLU A 492 -25.61 -12.26 -12.43
CA GLU A 492 -26.27 -11.47 -13.47
C GLU A 492 -25.27 -11.06 -14.57
N ALA A 493 -24.08 -10.59 -14.17
CA ALA A 493 -23.01 -10.29 -15.12
C ALA A 493 -22.64 -11.51 -15.97
N LEU A 494 -22.58 -12.71 -15.37
CA LEU A 494 -22.28 -13.95 -16.09
C LEU A 494 -23.38 -14.34 -17.09
N LYS A 495 -24.65 -14.09 -16.80
CA LYS A 495 -25.75 -14.29 -17.76
C LYS A 495 -25.63 -13.36 -18.95
N LEU A 496 -25.32 -12.07 -18.68
CA LEU A 496 -25.09 -11.09 -19.73
C LEU A 496 -23.89 -11.46 -20.59
N TYR A 497 -22.78 -11.84 -19.95
CA TYR A 497 -21.52 -12.20 -20.60
C TYR A 497 -21.69 -13.35 -21.63
N LYS A 498 -22.50 -14.35 -21.30
CA LYS A 498 -22.80 -15.48 -22.21
C LYS A 498 -23.47 -15.05 -23.52
N ASN A 499 -24.18 -13.94 -23.52
CA ASN A 499 -24.85 -13.40 -24.69
C ASN A 499 -24.02 -12.33 -25.38
N ASP A 500 -23.44 -11.43 -24.59
CA ASP A 500 -22.64 -10.29 -25.05
C ASP A 500 -21.69 -9.83 -23.92
N PRO A 501 -20.37 -10.06 -24.02
CA PRO A 501 -19.40 -9.63 -23.04
C PRO A 501 -19.43 -8.12 -22.73
N GLU A 502 -19.71 -7.26 -23.74
CA GLU A 502 -19.76 -5.81 -23.54
C GLU A 502 -20.97 -5.39 -22.68
N SER A 503 -22.10 -6.08 -22.80
CA SER A 503 -23.24 -5.86 -21.89
C SER A 503 -22.92 -6.20 -20.44
N ALA A 504 -22.11 -7.24 -20.19
CA ALA A 504 -21.65 -7.58 -18.85
C ALA A 504 -20.70 -6.51 -18.27
N LYS A 505 -19.75 -6.06 -19.08
CA LYS A 505 -18.83 -4.96 -18.69
C LYS A 505 -19.60 -3.69 -18.37
N LYS A 506 -20.57 -3.32 -19.20
CA LYS A 506 -21.43 -2.17 -18.93
C LYS A 506 -22.20 -2.32 -17.61
N PHE A 507 -22.81 -3.46 -17.38
CA PHE A 507 -23.56 -3.75 -16.15
C PHE A 507 -22.68 -3.62 -14.91
N LEU A 508 -21.47 -4.20 -14.93
CA LEU A 508 -20.50 -4.10 -13.82
C LEU A 508 -20.01 -2.66 -13.63
N THR A 509 -19.79 -1.94 -14.74
CA THR A 509 -19.42 -0.51 -14.69
C THR A 509 -20.51 0.32 -14.03
N ASP A 510 -21.78 0.19 -14.47
CA ASP A 510 -22.92 0.92 -13.91
C ASP A 510 -23.10 0.60 -12.42
N TYR A 511 -22.90 -0.66 -12.02
CA TYR A 511 -22.98 -1.10 -10.63
C TYR A 511 -21.89 -0.47 -9.76
N THR A 512 -20.62 -0.60 -10.14
CA THR A 512 -19.49 -0.02 -9.41
C THR A 512 -19.62 1.51 -9.34
N TYR A 513 -19.95 2.15 -10.46
CA TYR A 513 -20.12 3.60 -10.55
C TYR A 513 -21.17 4.10 -9.54
N SER A 514 -22.35 3.46 -9.51
CA SER A 514 -23.41 3.81 -8.55
C SER A 514 -22.99 3.61 -7.09
N LEU A 515 -22.22 2.56 -6.79
CA LEU A 515 -21.70 2.33 -5.44
C LEU A 515 -20.70 3.40 -5.05
N MET A 516 -19.78 3.78 -5.94
CA MET A 516 -18.79 4.83 -5.70
C MET A 516 -19.47 6.18 -5.42
N GLU A 517 -20.46 6.57 -6.23
CA GLU A 517 -21.23 7.80 -5.98
C GLU A 517 -21.98 7.75 -4.64
N LYS A 518 -22.67 6.63 -4.36
CA LYS A 518 -23.37 6.43 -3.07
C LYS A 518 -22.41 6.53 -1.89
N THR A 519 -21.24 5.91 -2.01
CA THR A 519 -20.21 5.93 -0.96
C THR A 519 -19.74 7.35 -0.69
N GLU A 520 -19.39 8.09 -1.71
CA GLU A 520 -18.95 9.47 -1.59
C GLU A 520 -20.03 10.34 -0.93
N GLN A 521 -21.30 10.21 -1.33
CA GLN A 521 -22.41 10.94 -0.73
C GLN A 521 -22.57 10.62 0.76
N VAL A 522 -22.41 9.35 1.17
CA VAL A 522 -22.46 8.94 2.57
C VAL A 522 -21.34 9.61 3.37
N TYR A 523 -20.12 9.63 2.83
CA TYR A 523 -18.98 10.26 3.51
C TYR A 523 -19.14 11.77 3.64
N TRP A 524 -19.64 12.47 2.64
CA TRP A 524 -19.97 13.89 2.76
C TRP A 524 -21.04 14.14 3.82
N GLY A 525 -22.07 13.29 3.89
CA GLY A 525 -23.11 13.36 4.93
C GLY A 525 -22.54 13.11 6.33
N LEU A 526 -21.65 12.13 6.50
CA LEU A 526 -20.96 11.86 7.76
C LEU A 526 -20.11 13.06 8.20
N PHE A 527 -19.31 13.63 7.29
CA PHE A 527 -18.51 14.81 7.57
C PHE A 527 -19.36 15.99 8.07
N GLU A 528 -20.47 16.29 7.38
CA GLU A 528 -21.39 17.37 7.77
C GLU A 528 -22.03 17.11 9.13
N ASN A 529 -22.47 15.87 9.38
CA ASN A 529 -23.06 15.49 10.65
C ASN A 529 -22.05 15.56 11.80
N PHE A 530 -20.85 15.07 11.62
CA PHE A 530 -19.80 15.11 12.64
C PHE A 530 -19.39 16.57 12.93
N LEU A 531 -19.27 17.38 11.89
CA LEU A 531 -19.00 18.82 12.05
C LEU A 531 -20.12 19.52 12.82
N PHE A 532 -21.38 19.23 12.52
CA PHE A 532 -22.55 19.78 13.22
C PHE A 532 -22.55 19.34 14.68
N GLU A 533 -22.42 18.06 14.98
CA GLU A 533 -22.44 17.53 16.34
C GLU A 533 -21.32 18.10 17.20
N THR A 534 -20.11 18.18 16.67
CA THR A 534 -18.94 18.65 17.42
C THR A 534 -18.94 20.15 17.67
N ASN A 535 -19.54 20.95 16.78
CA ASN A 535 -19.58 22.40 16.94
C ASN A 535 -20.85 22.90 17.62
N ASN A 536 -22.03 22.34 17.30
CA ASN A 536 -23.30 22.87 17.79
C ASN A 536 -23.60 22.44 19.24
N ASN A 537 -23.20 21.26 19.64
CA ASN A 537 -23.46 20.78 21.01
C ASN A 537 -22.42 21.29 22.02
N HIS A 538 -21.48 22.16 21.63
CA HIS A 538 -20.33 22.55 22.46
C HIS A 538 -19.86 21.35 23.25
N LEU A 539 -19.39 20.27 22.56
CA LEU A 539 -19.09 18.97 23.15
C LEU A 539 -18.98 19.11 24.67
N ARG A 540 -20.13 19.02 25.37
CA ARG A 540 -20.14 18.95 26.82
C ARG A 540 -19.63 17.54 27.12
N LEU A 541 -18.30 17.36 26.89
CA LEU A 541 -17.59 16.23 27.46
C LEU A 541 -17.79 16.39 28.97
N TYR A 542 -18.82 15.77 29.49
CA TYR A 542 -19.11 15.74 30.91
C TYR A 542 -18.15 14.78 31.59
N TYR A 543 -16.90 15.22 31.72
CA TYR A 543 -15.93 14.57 32.59
C TYR A 543 -15.94 15.19 33.97
#